data_af38a98e206adddff385dbb6d5de3bed
#
_entry.id   af38a98e206adddff385dbb6d5de3bed
#
_cell.length_a   1.000
_cell.length_b   1.000
_cell.length_c   1.000
_cell.angle_alpha   90.00
_cell.angle_beta   90.00
_cell.angle_gamma   90.00
#
_symmetry.space_group_name_H-M   'P 1'
#
loop_
_entity.id
_entity.type
_entity.pdbx_description
1 polymer ?
#
loop_
_entity_poly.entity_id
_entity_poly.type
_entity_poly.pdbx_seq_one_letter_code
_entity_poly.pdbx_strand_id
1 'polypeptide(L)'
;MIKSPLLMTSFLTLSTSLLLAGNCLAEDEYDVKAYGPKSAIVWNTPIKATFDHKTHTMDAGVECSSCHDEIFSMQRGTAVNTKKFTMKAMAEGQFCGTCHDGDTAFATDTNCMACHGVAEEPLIWEAPTKASFSHTKHVEEIELECASCHSGVFAMKKGAATANNDFTMAAFKEGKYCGACHNGDDAFDSSTQCQSCHYPPTEKIVFNQPVKSVVFDHNIHVGKAELSCESCHKDVFTMKKGTIEGEELSFSDDPAEKRKYLEALHNKFCGTCHDSSQAFGYLTRCTVCHIGVKGFDKMNEGTSGSKEHGKTGH
;
A
#
# COMPACT_ATOMS: atom_id res chain seq x y z
N MET A 1 -61.02 -1.71 52.68
CA MET A 1 -61.75 -0.47 53.19
C MET A 1 -60.73 0.32 53.93
N ILE A 2 -60.40 1.50 53.42
CA ILE A 2 -60.25 2.78 54.12
C ILE A 2 -59.68 3.76 53.06
N LYS A 3 -60.40 4.84 52.90
CA LYS A 3 -60.27 5.86 51.88
C LYS A 3 -59.17 6.87 52.20
N SER A 4 -58.49 7.33 51.17
CA SER A 4 -57.67 8.57 51.15
C SER A 4 -58.46 9.83 51.35
N PRO A 5 -57.84 10.92 51.74
CA PRO A 5 -58.09 12.16 51.02
C PRO A 5 -56.85 12.83 50.44
N LEU A 6 -57.08 13.44 49.28
CA LEU A 6 -56.23 14.39 48.58
C LEU A 6 -55.92 15.60 49.44
N LEU A 7 -54.65 16.02 49.43
CA LEU A 7 -54.25 17.40 49.75
C LEU A 7 -53.60 18.02 48.53
N MET A 8 -54.25 18.97 47.95
CA MET A 8 -53.79 19.89 46.92
C MET A 8 -52.88 20.94 47.57
N THR A 9 -51.59 20.96 47.28
CA THR A 9 -50.73 22.10 47.59
C THR A 9 -50.30 22.78 46.32
N SER A 10 -50.76 23.99 46.15
CA SER A 10 -50.46 24.94 45.09
C SER A 10 -49.01 25.41 45.27
N PHE A 11 -48.08 25.04 44.36
CA PHE A 11 -46.77 25.65 44.31
C PHE A 11 -46.74 26.76 43.28
N LEU A 12 -46.56 27.96 43.82
CA LEU A 12 -46.33 29.20 43.07
C LEU A 12 -44.87 29.15 42.53
N THR A 13 -44.70 28.92 41.23
CA THR A 13 -43.41 28.96 40.59
C THR A 13 -42.99 30.40 40.31
N LEU A 14 -42.03 30.87 41.12
CA LEU A 14 -41.32 32.12 40.88
C LEU A 14 -40.28 31.90 39.76
N SER A 15 -40.59 32.44 38.59
CA SER A 15 -39.74 32.39 37.41
C SER A 15 -38.58 33.37 37.53
N THR A 16 -37.43 32.94 38.01
CA THR A 16 -36.19 33.72 37.95
C THR A 16 -35.54 33.52 36.60
N SER A 17 -35.72 34.51 35.72
CA SER A 17 -34.98 34.61 34.45
C SER A 17 -33.51 34.90 34.74
N LEU A 18 -32.68 33.85 34.75
CA LEU A 18 -31.20 33.96 34.78
C LEU A 18 -30.75 34.39 33.39
N LEU A 19 -30.45 35.68 33.22
CA LEU A 19 -29.76 36.22 32.07
C LEU A 19 -28.32 35.60 32.04
N LEU A 20 -28.13 34.51 31.31
CA LEU A 20 -26.84 34.06 30.88
C LEU A 20 -26.25 35.08 29.90
N ALA A 21 -25.47 36.03 30.45
CA ALA A 21 -24.54 36.79 29.64
C ALA A 21 -23.52 35.82 29.06
N GLY A 22 -23.79 35.35 27.85
CA GLY A 22 -22.80 34.61 27.07
C GLY A 22 -21.63 35.55 26.82
N ASN A 23 -20.52 35.34 27.52
CA ASN A 23 -19.23 35.85 27.08
C ASN A 23 -18.96 35.19 25.71
N CYS A 24 -19.35 35.86 24.62
CA CYS A 24 -18.69 35.69 23.35
C CYS A 24 -17.23 36.13 23.58
N LEU A 25 -16.38 35.18 23.87
CA LEU A 25 -14.94 35.37 23.65
C LEU A 25 -14.86 35.63 22.14
N ALA A 26 -14.65 36.88 21.77
CA ALA A 26 -14.23 37.21 20.42
C ALA A 26 -12.95 36.41 20.20
N GLU A 27 -12.97 35.45 19.29
CA GLU A 27 -11.72 34.88 18.78
C GLU A 27 -10.95 36.09 18.24
N ASP A 28 -9.77 36.37 18.82
CA ASP A 28 -8.92 37.44 18.35
C ASP A 28 -8.69 37.22 16.86
N GLU A 29 -9.16 38.17 16.04
CA GLU A 29 -9.04 38.07 14.59
C GLU A 29 -7.57 37.99 14.23
N TYR A 30 -7.16 36.89 13.59
CA TYR A 30 -5.77 36.64 13.18
C TYR A 30 -5.25 37.79 12.31
N ASP A 31 -4.28 38.57 12.82
CA ASP A 31 -3.69 39.68 12.10
C ASP A 31 -2.63 39.21 11.10
N VAL A 32 -3.00 39.11 9.85
CA VAL A 32 -2.12 38.72 8.74
C VAL A 32 -0.91 39.67 8.58
N LYS A 33 -1.03 40.95 8.98
CA LYS A 33 0.09 41.92 8.89
C LYS A 33 1.12 41.70 9.98
N ALA A 34 0.67 41.27 11.16
CA ALA A 34 1.52 40.98 12.30
C ALA A 34 2.16 39.58 12.21
N TYR A 35 1.40 38.59 11.72
CA TYR A 35 1.80 37.17 11.82
C TYR A 35 2.02 36.47 10.48
N GLY A 36 1.85 37.20 9.35
CA GLY A 36 2.01 36.61 8.02
C GLY A 36 0.77 35.86 7.51
N PRO A 37 0.88 35.13 6.40
CA PRO A 37 -0.25 34.40 5.80
C PRO A 37 -0.86 33.40 6.76
N LYS A 38 -2.20 33.38 6.88
CA LYS A 38 -2.94 32.41 7.70
C LYS A 38 -2.88 31.00 7.13
N SER A 39 -2.78 30.86 5.80
CA SER A 39 -2.68 29.56 5.15
C SER A 39 -1.25 29.06 5.15
N ALA A 40 -1.06 27.78 5.48
CA ALA A 40 0.25 27.13 5.39
C ALA A 40 0.81 27.16 3.96
N ILE A 41 2.10 27.24 3.86
CA ILE A 41 2.83 27.01 2.60
C ILE A 41 2.98 25.50 2.43
N VAL A 42 2.53 24.99 1.31
CA VAL A 42 2.58 23.56 1.01
C VAL A 42 3.48 23.31 -0.20
N TRP A 43 4.40 22.41 -0.05
CA TRP A 43 5.20 21.83 -1.13
C TRP A 43 4.72 20.39 -1.33
N ASN A 44 4.43 20.01 -2.58
CA ASN A 44 3.93 18.66 -2.90
C ASN A 44 5.01 17.77 -3.55
N THR A 45 6.15 18.34 -3.90
CA THR A 45 7.24 17.62 -4.58
C THR A 45 8.59 18.01 -4.01
N PRO A 46 9.51 17.05 -3.83
CA PRO A 46 9.41 15.61 -4.13
C PRO A 46 8.56 14.83 -3.12
N ILE A 47 8.29 15.39 -1.96
CA ILE A 47 7.43 14.88 -0.90
C ILE A 47 6.63 16.04 -0.31
N LYS A 48 5.42 15.77 0.17
CA LYS A 48 4.60 16.79 0.82
C LYS A 48 5.30 17.34 2.07
N ALA A 49 5.44 18.65 2.13
CA ALA A 49 5.93 19.37 3.30
C ALA A 49 5.11 20.65 3.51
N THR A 50 4.98 21.06 4.73
CA THR A 50 4.19 22.23 5.13
C THR A 50 5.00 23.15 6.03
N PHE A 51 4.78 24.45 5.89
CA PHE A 51 5.27 25.49 6.78
C PHE A 51 4.11 26.40 7.16
N ASP A 52 3.98 26.66 8.45
CA ASP A 52 2.95 27.53 8.98
C ASP A 52 3.57 28.75 9.64
N HIS A 53 3.23 29.95 9.14
CA HIS A 53 3.68 31.21 9.72
C HIS A 53 3.14 31.39 11.13
N LYS A 54 1.88 31.05 11.39
CA LYS A 54 1.25 31.22 12.69
C LYS A 54 2.06 30.54 13.79
N THR A 55 2.47 29.30 13.57
CA THR A 55 3.26 28.52 14.53
C THR A 55 4.59 29.20 14.86
N HIS A 56 5.23 29.83 13.89
CA HIS A 56 6.54 30.48 14.10
C HIS A 56 6.40 31.92 14.63
N THR A 57 5.51 32.71 14.05
CA THR A 57 5.43 34.14 14.37
C THR A 57 4.51 34.44 15.55
N MET A 58 3.33 33.80 15.62
CA MET A 58 2.37 34.03 16.69
C MET A 58 2.64 33.15 17.91
N ASP A 59 2.81 31.85 17.69
CA ASP A 59 2.91 30.90 18.79
C ASP A 59 4.34 30.85 19.37
N ALA A 60 5.38 30.92 18.55
CA ALA A 60 6.78 30.92 18.96
C ALA A 60 7.40 32.34 19.06
N GLY A 61 6.72 33.39 18.63
CA GLY A 61 7.17 34.77 18.73
C GLY A 61 8.36 35.15 17.87
N VAL A 62 8.60 34.41 16.77
CA VAL A 62 9.72 34.69 15.85
C VAL A 62 9.39 35.90 14.97
N GLU A 63 10.30 36.88 14.93
CA GLU A 63 10.12 38.10 14.14
C GLU A 63 10.29 37.83 12.64
N CYS A 64 9.60 38.61 11.81
CA CYS A 64 9.68 38.49 10.34
C CYS A 64 11.13 38.58 9.81
N SER A 65 11.92 39.51 10.35
CA SER A 65 13.31 39.74 10.01
C SER A 65 14.23 38.54 10.27
N SER A 66 13.93 37.74 11.30
CA SER A 66 14.70 36.53 11.62
C SER A 66 14.79 35.54 10.46
N CYS A 67 13.75 35.51 9.62
CA CYS A 67 13.72 34.66 8.45
C CYS A 67 13.94 35.43 7.13
N HIS A 68 13.36 36.64 7.02
CA HIS A 68 13.24 37.32 5.73
C HIS A 68 14.40 38.28 5.40
N ASP A 69 15.30 38.56 6.33
CA ASP A 69 16.46 39.37 6.04
C ASP A 69 17.54 38.59 5.25
N GLU A 70 17.83 37.32 5.67
CA GLU A 70 18.96 36.57 5.08
C GLU A 70 18.60 35.16 4.61
N ILE A 71 17.60 34.52 5.20
CA ILE A 71 17.33 33.10 4.96
C ILE A 71 16.35 32.88 3.81
N PHE A 72 15.22 33.59 3.83
CA PHE A 72 14.13 33.45 2.88
C PHE A 72 13.72 34.79 2.29
N SER A 73 13.65 34.89 0.96
CA SER A 73 13.00 36.00 0.29
C SER A 73 11.51 36.04 0.59
N MET A 74 10.92 37.24 0.71
CA MET A 74 9.49 37.47 0.80
C MET A 74 8.71 36.95 -0.43
N GLN A 75 9.39 36.66 -1.51
CA GLN A 75 8.78 36.16 -2.73
C GLN A 75 8.62 34.64 -2.67
N ARG A 76 7.36 34.19 -2.76
CA ARG A 76 7.01 32.76 -2.76
C ARG A 76 7.78 32.00 -3.86
N GLY A 77 8.31 30.83 -3.50
CA GLY A 77 8.98 29.91 -4.42
C GLY A 77 10.46 30.19 -4.65
N THR A 78 11.03 31.31 -4.18
CA THR A 78 12.43 31.66 -4.40
C THR A 78 13.38 30.56 -3.90
N ALA A 79 13.19 30.08 -2.69
CA ALA A 79 14.04 29.04 -2.10
C ALA A 79 14.05 27.75 -2.94
N VAL A 80 12.89 27.28 -3.37
CA VAL A 80 12.75 26.06 -4.20
C VAL A 80 13.41 26.23 -5.56
N ASN A 81 13.28 27.42 -6.17
CA ASN A 81 13.86 27.71 -7.47
C ASN A 81 15.40 27.69 -7.46
N THR A 82 16.04 27.85 -6.30
CA THR A 82 17.51 27.75 -6.20
C THR A 82 18.02 26.33 -6.43
N LYS A 83 17.15 25.30 -6.37
CA LYS A 83 17.50 23.86 -6.35
C LYS A 83 18.41 23.44 -5.19
N LYS A 84 18.66 24.36 -4.26
CA LYS A 84 19.46 24.12 -3.03
C LYS A 84 18.59 23.83 -1.81
N PHE A 85 17.28 24.04 -1.91
CA PHE A 85 16.31 23.78 -0.83
C PHE A 85 16.12 22.29 -0.66
N THR A 86 16.98 21.65 0.13
CA THR A 86 17.04 20.20 0.33
C THR A 86 17.27 19.88 1.80
N MET A 87 16.85 18.68 2.25
CA MET A 87 17.12 18.22 3.61
C MET A 87 18.62 18.18 3.93
N LYS A 88 19.46 17.87 2.96
CA LYS A 88 20.92 17.95 3.14
C LYS A 88 21.39 19.35 3.49
N ALA A 89 20.94 20.36 2.75
CA ALA A 89 21.29 21.74 3.02
C ALA A 89 20.75 22.21 4.39
N MET A 90 19.57 21.74 4.79
CA MET A 90 19.02 22.02 6.11
C MET A 90 19.86 21.37 7.22
N ALA A 91 20.28 20.12 7.07
CA ALA A 91 21.20 19.46 7.99
C ALA A 91 22.59 20.15 8.07
N GLU A 92 22.98 20.90 7.03
CA GLU A 92 24.18 21.74 6.99
C GLU A 92 23.94 23.16 7.54
N GLY A 93 22.81 23.42 8.21
CA GLY A 93 22.47 24.69 8.84
C GLY A 93 21.94 25.76 7.90
N GLN A 94 21.47 25.40 6.71
CA GLN A 94 20.86 26.33 5.76
C GLN A 94 19.34 26.30 5.83
N PHE A 95 18.66 27.36 5.40
CA PHE A 95 17.20 27.47 5.38
C PHE A 95 16.59 27.20 6.76
N CYS A 96 15.65 26.23 6.86
CA CYS A 96 15.03 25.86 8.14
C CYS A 96 16.08 25.37 9.17
N GLY A 97 17.18 24.76 8.71
CA GLY A 97 18.27 24.26 9.53
C GLY A 97 19.05 25.35 10.28
N THR A 98 18.89 26.65 9.89
CA THR A 98 19.49 27.76 10.64
C THR A 98 19.00 27.82 12.09
N CYS A 99 17.76 27.41 12.34
CA CYS A 99 17.16 27.37 13.68
C CYS A 99 16.81 25.94 14.11
N HIS A 100 16.48 25.08 13.16
CA HIS A 100 16.19 23.67 13.43
C HIS A 100 17.49 22.86 13.43
N ASP A 101 18.37 23.19 14.38
CA ASP A 101 19.72 22.67 14.55
C ASP A 101 19.85 21.66 15.73
N GLY A 102 18.78 21.50 16.51
CA GLY A 102 18.75 20.66 17.70
C GLY A 102 19.01 21.40 19.02
N ASP A 103 19.46 22.66 18.93
CA ASP A 103 19.71 23.53 20.10
C ASP A 103 18.63 24.63 20.20
N THR A 104 18.43 25.37 19.12
CA THR A 104 17.44 26.47 19.04
C THR A 104 16.02 25.92 18.89
N ALA A 105 15.84 24.94 18.03
CA ALA A 105 14.62 24.17 17.85
C ALA A 105 14.98 22.71 17.54
N PHE A 106 13.98 21.82 17.43
CA PHE A 106 14.26 20.42 17.10
C PHE A 106 15.04 20.32 15.77
N ALA A 107 15.98 19.37 15.70
CA ALA A 107 16.81 19.18 14.53
C ALA A 107 16.02 18.75 13.28
N THR A 108 16.49 19.16 12.09
CA THR A 108 15.83 18.84 10.81
C THR A 108 15.80 17.35 10.47
N ASP A 109 16.61 16.53 11.10
CA ASP A 109 16.66 15.06 10.97
C ASP A 109 15.81 14.31 12.01
N THR A 110 15.17 15.06 12.91
CA THR A 110 14.23 14.54 13.90
C THR A 110 12.81 15.09 13.64
N ASN A 111 11.82 14.59 14.35
CA ASN A 111 10.44 15.07 14.30
C ASN A 111 9.91 15.34 12.87
N CYS A 112 10.17 14.40 11.96
CA CYS A 112 9.89 14.51 10.54
C CYS A 112 8.43 14.93 10.24
N MET A 113 7.49 14.44 11.04
CA MET A 113 6.06 14.71 10.90
C MET A 113 5.67 16.17 11.20
N ALA A 114 6.52 16.94 11.86
CA ALA A 114 6.25 18.36 12.08
C ALA A 114 6.20 19.17 10.77
N CYS A 115 6.91 18.70 9.76
CA CYS A 115 6.97 19.34 8.44
C CYS A 115 6.39 18.45 7.32
N HIS A 116 6.61 17.13 7.41
CA HIS A 116 6.21 16.18 6.38
C HIS A 116 4.93 15.43 6.76
N GLY A 117 4.01 15.31 5.84
CA GLY A 117 2.88 14.40 5.96
C GLY A 117 3.27 12.98 5.55
N VAL A 118 2.50 12.00 6.01
CA VAL A 118 2.61 10.61 5.54
C VAL A 118 2.21 10.54 4.07
N ALA A 119 2.89 9.72 3.29
CA ALA A 119 2.47 9.44 1.93
C ALA A 119 1.17 8.61 1.97
N GLU A 120 0.08 9.21 1.53
CA GLU A 120 -1.26 8.59 1.53
C GLU A 120 -1.37 7.47 0.48
N GLU A 121 -0.75 7.68 -0.69
CA GLU A 121 -0.77 6.70 -1.77
C GLU A 121 0.21 5.54 -1.49
N PRO A 122 -0.23 4.30 -1.64
CA PRO A 122 0.66 3.16 -1.47
C PRO A 122 1.74 3.12 -2.55
N LEU A 123 2.91 2.65 -2.20
CA LEU A 123 3.92 2.28 -3.17
C LEU A 123 3.52 0.97 -3.84
N ILE A 124 3.49 0.97 -5.17
CA ILE A 124 3.14 -0.21 -5.96
C ILE A 124 4.34 -0.66 -6.78
N TRP A 125 4.65 -1.93 -6.72
CA TRP A 125 5.58 -2.62 -7.61
C TRP A 125 4.76 -3.54 -8.52
N GLU A 126 4.93 -3.41 -9.83
CA GLU A 126 4.21 -4.21 -10.82
C GLU A 126 4.96 -5.48 -11.23
N ALA A 127 6.27 -5.48 -11.10
CA ALA A 127 7.12 -6.59 -11.51
C ALA A 127 8.19 -6.93 -10.44
N PRO A 128 8.61 -8.20 -10.33
CA PRO A 128 8.19 -9.38 -11.09
C PRO A 128 6.80 -9.90 -10.69
N THR A 129 6.31 -9.51 -9.53
CA THR A 129 4.97 -9.82 -9.01
C THR A 129 4.41 -8.55 -8.37
N LYS A 130 3.13 -8.27 -8.63
CA LYS A 130 2.48 -7.08 -8.08
C LYS A 130 2.49 -7.11 -6.56
N ALA A 131 3.02 -6.05 -5.96
CA ALA A 131 3.09 -5.87 -4.51
C ALA A 131 2.83 -4.42 -4.13
N SER A 132 2.42 -4.19 -2.89
CA SER A 132 2.21 -2.84 -2.34
C SER A 132 2.79 -2.68 -0.95
N PHE A 133 3.09 -1.43 -0.63
CA PHE A 133 3.45 -0.97 0.71
C PHE A 133 2.67 0.30 1.04
N SER A 134 2.06 0.35 2.21
CA SER A 134 1.34 1.53 2.71
C SER A 134 2.11 2.18 3.85
N HIS A 135 2.53 3.43 3.65
CA HIS A 135 3.10 4.23 4.74
C HIS A 135 2.07 4.49 5.84
N THR A 136 0.83 4.83 5.47
CA THR A 136 -0.26 5.08 6.42
C THR A 136 -0.42 3.93 7.41
N LYS A 137 -0.41 2.69 6.90
CA LYS A 137 -0.53 1.51 7.75
C LYS A 137 0.62 1.38 8.76
N HIS A 138 1.85 1.69 8.36
CA HIS A 138 3.02 1.54 9.23
C HIS A 138 3.22 2.74 10.16
N VAL A 139 2.96 3.96 9.68
CA VAL A 139 3.21 5.19 10.43
C VAL A 139 2.01 5.63 11.28
N GLU A 140 0.79 5.56 10.73
CA GLU A 140 -0.41 6.06 11.42
C GLU A 140 -1.13 4.97 12.22
N GLU A 141 -1.24 3.73 11.67
CA GLU A 141 -1.96 2.65 12.34
C GLU A 141 -1.09 1.89 13.34
N ILE A 142 0.21 1.69 13.05
CA ILE A 142 1.15 0.94 13.89
C ILE A 142 2.07 1.90 14.67
N GLU A 143 2.01 3.21 14.38
CA GLU A 143 2.74 4.28 15.06
C GLU A 143 4.28 4.15 14.96
N LEU A 144 4.79 3.63 13.83
CA LEU A 144 6.23 3.55 13.60
C LEU A 144 6.80 4.92 13.20
N GLU A 145 7.90 5.30 13.81
CA GLU A 145 8.63 6.50 13.45
C GLU A 145 9.31 6.36 12.07
N CYS A 146 9.44 7.47 11.35
CA CYS A 146 10.12 7.50 10.05
C CYS A 146 11.53 6.93 10.12
N ALA A 147 12.26 7.24 11.20
CA ALA A 147 13.61 6.77 11.45
C ALA A 147 13.72 5.25 11.60
N SER A 148 12.67 4.56 12.03
CA SER A 148 12.66 3.09 12.16
C SER A 148 12.99 2.40 10.83
N CYS A 149 12.60 3.00 9.72
CA CYS A 149 12.89 2.49 8.38
C CYS A 149 13.99 3.30 7.67
N HIS A 150 13.97 4.63 7.81
CA HIS A 150 14.80 5.52 6.99
C HIS A 150 16.16 5.87 7.57
N SER A 151 16.49 5.40 8.79
CA SER A 151 17.83 5.54 9.35
C SER A 151 18.86 4.51 8.85
N GLY A 152 18.43 3.45 8.14
CA GLY A 152 19.38 2.43 7.68
C GLY A 152 18.80 1.35 6.77
N VAL A 153 17.48 1.12 6.80
CA VAL A 153 16.85 0.05 6.01
C VAL A 153 16.49 0.55 4.60
N PHE A 154 15.88 1.73 4.51
CA PHE A 154 15.45 2.32 3.24
C PHE A 154 15.93 3.77 3.10
N ALA A 155 16.53 4.09 1.97
CA ALA A 155 16.83 5.48 1.66
C ALA A 155 15.55 6.29 1.39
N MET A 156 15.54 7.56 1.80
CA MET A 156 14.45 8.53 1.55
C MET A 156 14.33 8.92 0.06
N LYS A 157 14.41 7.94 -0.83
CA LYS A 157 14.34 8.14 -2.28
C LYS A 157 13.53 7.05 -2.93
N LYS A 158 12.46 7.43 -3.63
CA LYS A 158 11.64 6.49 -4.39
C LYS A 158 12.51 5.66 -5.36
N GLY A 159 12.34 4.36 -5.33
CA GLY A 159 13.05 3.42 -6.20
C GLY A 159 14.48 3.08 -5.76
N ALA A 160 15.00 3.62 -4.64
CA ALA A 160 16.34 3.33 -4.19
C ALA A 160 16.55 1.84 -3.87
N ALA A 161 15.59 1.21 -3.19
CA ALA A 161 15.67 -0.21 -2.86
C ALA A 161 15.66 -1.11 -4.11
N THR A 162 14.79 -0.80 -5.08
CA THR A 162 14.67 -1.57 -6.33
C THR A 162 15.83 -1.31 -7.31
N ALA A 163 16.57 -0.22 -7.15
CA ALA A 163 17.78 0.02 -7.92
C ALA A 163 18.93 -0.93 -7.54
N ASN A 164 18.86 -1.50 -6.35
CA ASN A 164 19.73 -2.60 -5.93
C ASN A 164 19.13 -3.90 -6.46
N ASN A 165 19.91 -4.68 -7.17
CA ASN A 165 19.44 -5.94 -7.76
C ASN A 165 19.15 -7.04 -6.72
N ASP A 166 19.21 -6.73 -5.44
CA ASP A 166 18.98 -7.63 -4.30
C ASP A 166 17.65 -7.39 -3.57
N PHE A 167 16.78 -6.51 -4.07
CA PHE A 167 15.43 -6.31 -3.49
C PHE A 167 14.54 -7.52 -3.83
N THR A 168 14.71 -8.61 -3.10
CA THR A 168 14.10 -9.91 -3.36
C THR A 168 13.58 -10.55 -2.07
N MET A 169 12.65 -11.50 -2.21
CA MET A 169 12.16 -12.31 -1.08
C MET A 169 13.27 -13.10 -0.38
N ALA A 170 14.33 -13.48 -1.11
CA ALA A 170 15.50 -14.14 -0.52
C ALA A 170 16.24 -13.18 0.43
N ALA A 171 16.47 -11.94 0.00
CA ALA A 171 17.08 -10.91 0.85
C ALA A 171 16.22 -10.57 2.07
N PHE A 172 14.88 -10.61 1.93
CA PHE A 172 13.98 -10.40 3.08
C PHE A 172 14.15 -11.50 4.13
N LYS A 173 14.28 -12.75 3.72
CA LYS A 173 14.57 -13.88 4.63
C LYS A 173 15.95 -13.76 5.32
N GLU A 174 16.87 -13.02 4.71
CA GLU A 174 18.18 -12.70 5.30
C GLU A 174 18.12 -11.47 6.25
N GLY A 175 16.92 -10.94 6.53
CA GLY A 175 16.74 -9.78 7.42
C GLY A 175 17.00 -8.43 6.75
N LYS A 176 17.05 -8.37 5.42
CA LYS A 176 17.18 -7.10 4.69
C LYS A 176 15.81 -6.52 4.33
N TYR A 177 15.75 -5.20 4.13
CA TYR A 177 14.53 -4.49 3.71
C TYR A 177 13.33 -4.79 4.62
N CYS A 178 12.21 -5.21 4.06
CA CYS A 178 11.02 -5.55 4.84
C CYS A 178 11.30 -6.68 5.85
N GLY A 179 12.23 -7.58 5.56
CA GLY A 179 12.63 -8.67 6.43
C GLY A 179 13.35 -8.22 7.71
N ALA A 180 13.80 -6.96 7.80
CA ALA A 180 14.38 -6.41 9.03
C ALA A 180 13.38 -6.45 10.20
N CYS A 181 12.08 -6.31 9.92
CA CYS A 181 11.00 -6.39 10.89
C CYS A 181 10.05 -7.57 10.63
N HIS A 182 9.82 -7.93 9.35
CA HIS A 182 8.97 -9.07 8.98
C HIS A 182 9.79 -10.37 9.03
N ASN A 183 10.24 -10.71 10.23
CA ASN A 183 11.13 -11.82 10.58
C ASN A 183 10.45 -12.93 11.39
N GLY A 184 9.17 -12.74 11.77
CA GLY A 184 8.40 -13.68 12.59
C GLY A 184 8.42 -13.39 14.08
N ASP A 185 9.29 -12.48 14.53
CA ASP A 185 9.39 -12.03 15.93
C ASP A 185 8.78 -10.64 16.12
N ASP A 186 9.25 -9.64 15.37
CA ASP A 186 8.77 -8.26 15.45
C ASP A 186 7.44 -8.07 14.71
N ALA A 187 7.30 -8.72 13.56
CA ALA A 187 6.08 -8.77 12.77
C ALA A 187 5.96 -10.15 12.10
N PHE A 188 4.86 -10.40 11.39
CA PHE A 188 4.70 -11.67 10.66
C PHE A 188 5.87 -11.89 9.70
N ASP A 189 6.32 -13.14 9.58
CA ASP A 189 7.43 -13.52 8.71
C ASP A 189 7.11 -13.22 7.24
N SER A 190 8.07 -12.64 6.52
CA SER A 190 7.96 -12.27 5.11
C SER A 190 7.68 -13.45 4.16
N SER A 191 7.88 -14.69 4.60
CA SER A 191 7.53 -15.91 3.86
C SER A 191 6.11 -16.42 4.13
N THR A 192 5.35 -15.72 4.99
CA THR A 192 3.96 -16.01 5.33
C THR A 192 3.07 -14.84 4.95
N GLN A 193 1.75 -14.99 5.04
CA GLN A 193 0.78 -13.92 4.78
C GLN A 193 1.04 -13.16 3.47
N CYS A 194 1.37 -13.88 2.40
CA CYS A 194 1.77 -13.30 1.11
C CYS A 194 0.80 -12.24 0.59
N GLN A 195 -0.50 -12.41 0.85
CA GLN A 195 -1.58 -11.50 0.43
C GLN A 195 -1.55 -10.13 1.14
N SER A 196 -0.80 -10.00 2.24
CA SER A 196 -0.65 -8.71 2.94
C SER A 196 0.17 -7.71 2.12
N CYS A 197 0.99 -8.19 1.21
CA CYS A 197 1.83 -7.38 0.33
C CYS A 197 1.56 -7.65 -1.15
N HIS A 198 1.31 -8.90 -1.54
CA HIS A 198 1.17 -9.33 -2.93
C HIS A 198 -0.28 -9.46 -3.37
N TYR A 199 -0.52 -9.14 -4.63
CA TYR A 199 -1.80 -9.35 -5.30
C TYR A 199 -1.72 -10.60 -6.17
N PRO A 200 -2.74 -11.48 -6.14
CA PRO A 200 -2.79 -12.61 -7.07
C PRO A 200 -2.86 -12.10 -8.51
N PRO A 201 -2.27 -12.82 -9.47
CA PRO A 201 -2.44 -12.50 -10.88
C PRO A 201 -3.91 -12.47 -11.28
N THR A 202 -4.32 -11.42 -11.98
CA THR A 202 -5.70 -11.27 -12.49
C THR A 202 -5.93 -11.97 -13.81
N GLU A 203 -4.85 -12.19 -14.55
CA GLU A 203 -4.91 -12.90 -15.84
C GLU A 203 -4.94 -14.41 -15.63
N LYS A 204 -5.69 -15.09 -16.51
CA LYS A 204 -5.72 -16.56 -16.51
C LYS A 204 -4.39 -17.10 -17.01
N ILE A 205 -3.88 -18.11 -16.34
CA ILE A 205 -2.70 -18.84 -16.79
C ILE A 205 -3.17 -19.93 -17.75
N VAL A 206 -2.57 -19.96 -18.94
CA VAL A 206 -2.83 -20.98 -19.94
C VAL A 206 -1.58 -21.85 -20.08
N PHE A 207 -1.69 -23.12 -19.73
CA PHE A 207 -0.65 -24.10 -19.93
C PHE A 207 -0.81 -24.72 -21.31
N ASN A 208 0.23 -24.67 -22.10
CA ASN A 208 0.28 -25.25 -23.45
C ASN A 208 1.09 -26.53 -23.53
N GLN A 209 1.78 -26.85 -22.48
CA GLN A 209 2.53 -28.10 -22.28
C GLN A 209 2.24 -28.66 -20.89
N PRO A 210 2.25 -29.95 -20.73
CA PRO A 210 2.36 -31.04 -21.70
C PRO A 210 1.14 -31.21 -22.59
N VAL A 211 0.00 -30.69 -22.17
CA VAL A 211 -1.27 -30.74 -22.91
C VAL A 211 -1.73 -29.32 -23.17
N LYS A 212 -2.06 -29.03 -24.44
CA LYS A 212 -2.53 -27.69 -24.84
C LYS A 212 -3.81 -27.29 -24.13
N SER A 213 -3.89 -25.99 -23.83
CA SER A 213 -5.11 -25.32 -23.41
C SER A 213 -5.67 -25.78 -22.06
N VAL A 214 -4.81 -25.94 -21.07
CA VAL A 214 -5.22 -26.04 -19.67
C VAL A 214 -5.26 -24.64 -19.07
N VAL A 215 -6.39 -24.23 -18.53
CA VAL A 215 -6.61 -22.90 -17.98
C VAL A 215 -6.69 -22.96 -16.46
N PHE A 216 -5.92 -22.10 -15.81
CA PHE A 216 -5.98 -21.85 -14.38
C PHE A 216 -6.31 -20.38 -14.12
N ASP A 217 -7.18 -20.12 -13.17
CA ASP A 217 -7.63 -18.79 -12.77
C ASP A 217 -7.43 -18.60 -11.27
N HIS A 218 -6.47 -17.73 -10.90
CA HIS A 218 -6.21 -17.41 -9.50
C HIS A 218 -7.42 -16.81 -8.80
N ASN A 219 -8.23 -16.00 -9.51
CA ASN A 219 -9.40 -15.38 -8.90
C ASN A 219 -10.45 -16.40 -8.42
N ILE A 220 -10.54 -17.55 -9.07
CA ILE A 220 -11.43 -18.63 -8.62
C ILE A 220 -10.90 -19.26 -7.32
N HIS A 221 -9.60 -19.49 -7.23
CA HIS A 221 -8.98 -20.21 -6.11
C HIS A 221 -8.70 -19.28 -4.92
N VAL A 222 -8.11 -18.14 -5.16
CA VAL A 222 -7.75 -17.17 -4.11
C VAL A 222 -8.90 -16.21 -3.82
N GLY A 223 -9.56 -15.68 -4.86
CA GLY A 223 -10.60 -14.67 -4.68
C GLY A 223 -11.95 -15.22 -4.25
N LYS A 224 -12.38 -16.40 -4.77
CA LYS A 224 -13.70 -16.97 -4.46
C LYS A 224 -13.65 -18.13 -3.48
N ALA A 225 -12.63 -18.97 -3.56
CA ALA A 225 -12.44 -20.10 -2.65
C ALA A 225 -11.57 -19.74 -1.43
N GLU A 226 -11.06 -18.52 -1.37
CA GLU A 226 -10.30 -17.94 -0.25
C GLU A 226 -9.07 -18.79 0.16
N LEU A 227 -8.48 -19.51 -0.81
CA LEU A 227 -7.28 -20.31 -0.55
C LEU A 227 -6.07 -19.40 -0.37
N SER A 228 -5.24 -19.70 0.62
CA SER A 228 -3.97 -18.98 0.80
C SER A 228 -2.96 -19.33 -0.30
N CYS A 229 -2.02 -18.45 -0.55
CA CYS A 229 -0.95 -18.67 -1.53
C CYS A 229 -0.15 -19.93 -1.20
N GLU A 230 0.12 -20.16 0.08
CA GLU A 230 0.88 -21.29 0.59
C GLU A 230 0.21 -22.64 0.31
N SER A 231 -1.12 -22.68 0.22
CA SER A 231 -1.86 -23.90 -0.10
C SER A 231 -1.41 -24.55 -1.41
N CYS A 232 -0.90 -23.73 -2.34
CA CYS A 232 -0.40 -24.19 -3.63
C CYS A 232 1.12 -24.01 -3.77
N HIS A 233 1.64 -22.88 -3.29
CA HIS A 233 3.01 -22.46 -3.59
C HIS A 233 4.06 -22.90 -2.55
N LYS A 234 3.68 -23.60 -1.51
CA LYS A 234 4.62 -24.18 -0.57
C LYS A 234 5.20 -25.51 -1.11
N ASP A 235 4.34 -26.44 -1.52
CA ASP A 235 4.77 -27.81 -1.82
C ASP A 235 4.33 -28.31 -3.21
N VAL A 236 3.39 -27.67 -3.88
CA VAL A 236 2.81 -28.15 -5.15
C VAL A 236 3.37 -27.39 -6.36
N PHE A 237 3.37 -26.06 -6.29
CA PHE A 237 3.82 -25.19 -7.38
C PHE A 237 4.88 -24.21 -6.90
N THR A 238 5.93 -24.00 -7.66
CA THR A 238 6.87 -22.90 -7.39
C THR A 238 6.25 -21.55 -7.78
N MET A 239 6.67 -20.48 -7.11
CA MET A 239 6.29 -19.09 -7.45
C MET A 239 6.98 -18.60 -8.74
N LYS A 240 7.13 -19.46 -9.72
CA LYS A 240 7.80 -19.17 -10.98
C LYS A 240 6.94 -19.63 -12.16
N LYS A 241 6.77 -18.77 -13.15
CA LYS A 241 6.11 -19.14 -14.40
C LYS A 241 6.89 -20.28 -15.07
N GLY A 242 6.16 -21.26 -15.61
CA GLY A 242 6.76 -22.41 -16.30
C GLY A 242 7.08 -23.60 -15.40
N THR A 243 6.56 -23.66 -14.18
CA THR A 243 6.80 -24.78 -13.25
C THR A 243 6.43 -26.14 -13.83
N ILE A 244 5.36 -26.21 -14.64
CA ILE A 244 4.89 -27.47 -15.24
C ILE A 244 5.56 -27.70 -16.59
N GLU A 245 6.08 -26.65 -17.25
CA GLU A 245 6.65 -26.73 -18.59
C GLU A 245 8.01 -27.48 -18.65
N GLY A 246 8.66 -27.66 -17.51
CA GLY A 246 9.92 -28.40 -17.39
C GLY A 246 9.78 -29.92 -17.20
N GLU A 247 8.55 -30.43 -17.11
CA GLU A 247 8.30 -31.87 -17.06
C GLU A 247 8.48 -32.44 -18.48
N GLU A 248 9.54 -33.20 -18.72
CA GLU A 248 9.74 -33.92 -19.98
C GLU A 248 8.62 -34.94 -20.14
N LEU A 249 7.84 -34.78 -21.22
CA LEU A 249 6.81 -35.71 -21.59
C LEU A 249 7.44 -36.90 -22.30
N SER A 250 7.68 -37.95 -21.54
CA SER A 250 7.92 -39.28 -22.12
C SER A 250 6.56 -39.92 -22.47
N PHE A 251 6.00 -39.57 -23.61
CA PHE A 251 4.83 -40.28 -24.11
C PHE A 251 5.27 -41.62 -24.69
N SER A 252 4.88 -42.68 -24.02
CA SER A 252 4.85 -44.02 -24.60
C SER A 252 3.76 -44.08 -25.68
N ASP A 253 4.03 -44.83 -26.77
CA ASP A 253 3.00 -45.13 -27.77
C ASP A 253 1.92 -46.11 -27.23
N ASP A 254 2.21 -46.77 -26.11
CA ASP A 254 1.22 -47.60 -25.40
C ASP A 254 0.16 -46.73 -24.67
N PRO A 255 -1.13 -46.86 -25.04
CA PRO A 255 -2.21 -46.10 -24.42
C PRO A 255 -2.34 -46.30 -22.90
N ALA A 256 -1.99 -47.47 -22.37
CA ALA A 256 -2.06 -47.74 -20.93
C ALA A 256 -0.97 -47.04 -20.16
N GLU A 257 0.25 -47.03 -20.66
CA GLU A 257 1.36 -46.29 -20.08
C GLU A 257 1.14 -44.78 -20.16
N LYS A 258 0.66 -44.30 -21.29
CA LYS A 258 0.27 -42.88 -21.47
C LYS A 258 -0.77 -42.45 -20.46
N ARG A 259 -1.81 -43.26 -20.23
CA ARG A 259 -2.85 -42.96 -19.24
C ARG A 259 -2.26 -42.90 -17.82
N LYS A 260 -1.44 -43.89 -17.46
CA LYS A 260 -0.79 -43.95 -16.15
C LYS A 260 0.09 -42.71 -15.89
N TYR A 261 0.81 -42.28 -16.93
CA TYR A 261 1.62 -41.06 -16.86
C TYR A 261 0.76 -39.80 -16.65
N LEU A 262 -0.31 -39.65 -17.42
CA LEU A 262 -1.22 -38.50 -17.29
C LEU A 262 -1.94 -38.47 -15.92
N GLU A 263 -2.30 -39.64 -15.37
CA GLU A 263 -2.84 -39.73 -14.01
C GLU A 263 -1.80 -39.31 -12.95
N ALA A 264 -0.56 -39.75 -13.11
CA ALA A 264 0.53 -39.34 -12.22
C ALA A 264 0.80 -37.83 -12.27
N LEU A 265 0.75 -37.23 -13.46
CA LEU A 265 0.91 -35.80 -13.65
C LEU A 265 -0.22 -34.99 -12.95
N HIS A 266 -1.46 -35.43 -13.11
CA HIS A 266 -2.58 -34.78 -12.42
C HIS A 266 -2.42 -34.87 -10.88
N ASN A 267 -2.07 -36.04 -10.36
CA ASN A 267 -1.91 -36.25 -8.93
C ASN A 267 -0.76 -35.45 -8.33
N LYS A 268 0.29 -35.16 -9.12
CA LYS A 268 1.42 -34.35 -8.69
C LYS A 268 1.05 -32.85 -8.51
N PHE A 269 0.10 -32.37 -9.28
CA PHE A 269 -0.26 -30.96 -9.33
C PHE A 269 -1.74 -30.73 -8.88
N CYS A 270 -2.61 -30.41 -9.82
CA CYS A 270 -4.00 -30.03 -9.52
C CYS A 270 -4.79 -31.14 -8.79
N GLY A 271 -4.48 -32.38 -9.06
CA GLY A 271 -5.10 -33.55 -8.43
C GLY A 271 -4.82 -33.67 -6.93
N THR A 272 -3.83 -32.95 -6.40
CA THR A 272 -3.56 -32.87 -4.95
C THR A 272 -4.81 -32.41 -4.18
N CYS A 273 -5.61 -31.51 -4.76
CA CYS A 273 -6.86 -31.02 -4.18
C CYS A 273 -8.08 -31.46 -5.00
N HIS A 274 -7.95 -31.60 -6.34
CA HIS A 274 -9.01 -32.04 -7.23
C HIS A 274 -9.12 -33.59 -7.28
N ASP A 275 -9.20 -34.21 -6.12
CA ASP A 275 -9.25 -35.65 -5.89
C ASP A 275 -10.65 -36.19 -5.60
N SER A 276 -11.67 -35.35 -5.60
CA SER A 276 -13.07 -35.60 -5.20
C SER A 276 -13.33 -35.51 -3.70
N SER A 277 -12.34 -35.28 -2.87
CA SER A 277 -12.53 -35.10 -1.42
C SER A 277 -12.53 -33.62 -1.04
N GLN A 278 -11.56 -32.84 -1.50
CA GLN A 278 -11.45 -31.40 -1.22
C GLN A 278 -12.16 -30.54 -2.29
N ALA A 279 -11.99 -30.94 -3.56
CA ALA A 279 -12.65 -30.30 -4.69
C ALA A 279 -13.19 -31.38 -5.65
N PHE A 280 -13.86 -30.96 -6.73
CA PHE A 280 -14.31 -31.92 -7.74
C PHE A 280 -13.14 -32.70 -8.33
N GLY A 281 -13.36 -34.01 -8.54
CA GLY A 281 -12.30 -34.87 -9.10
C GLY A 281 -11.94 -34.51 -10.53
N TYR A 282 -10.66 -34.43 -10.82
CA TYR A 282 -10.16 -34.05 -12.16
C TYR A 282 -10.60 -35.02 -13.27
N LEU A 283 -10.88 -36.29 -12.95
CA LEU A 283 -11.39 -37.26 -13.93
C LEU A 283 -12.85 -37.03 -14.33
N THR A 284 -13.61 -36.22 -13.59
CA THR A 284 -15.05 -36.06 -13.78
C THR A 284 -15.44 -34.80 -14.52
N ARG A 285 -14.58 -33.79 -14.55
CA ARG A 285 -14.86 -32.45 -15.11
C ARG A 285 -13.72 -31.93 -15.99
N CYS A 286 -13.27 -32.73 -16.93
CA CYS A 286 -12.13 -32.40 -17.80
C CYS A 286 -12.25 -31.02 -18.46
N THR A 287 -13.44 -30.66 -18.94
CA THR A 287 -13.68 -29.41 -19.69
C THR A 287 -13.67 -28.13 -18.83
N VAL A 288 -13.61 -28.26 -17.52
CA VAL A 288 -13.47 -27.09 -16.63
C VAL A 288 -12.06 -26.49 -16.73
N CYS A 289 -11.06 -27.36 -16.86
CA CYS A 289 -9.66 -26.97 -16.99
C CYS A 289 -9.18 -27.05 -18.45
N HIS A 290 -9.55 -28.11 -19.17
CA HIS A 290 -9.15 -28.30 -20.56
C HIS A 290 -10.14 -27.64 -21.51
N ILE A 291 -9.73 -26.56 -22.16
CA ILE A 291 -10.48 -25.93 -23.24
C ILE A 291 -9.98 -26.48 -24.58
N GLY A 292 -10.90 -26.86 -25.44
CA GLY A 292 -10.53 -27.29 -26.78
C GLY A 292 -9.83 -26.17 -27.58
N VAL A 293 -9.13 -26.55 -28.65
CA VAL A 293 -8.36 -25.61 -29.50
C VAL A 293 -9.19 -24.40 -29.92
N LYS A 294 -10.47 -24.57 -30.24
CA LYS A 294 -11.39 -23.45 -30.59
C LYS A 294 -11.66 -22.52 -29.39
N GLY A 295 -11.63 -23.02 -28.18
CA GLY A 295 -11.80 -22.21 -26.96
C GLY A 295 -10.54 -21.40 -26.66
N PHE A 296 -9.38 -21.96 -26.91
CA PHE A 296 -8.10 -21.28 -26.75
C PHE A 296 -7.94 -20.10 -27.72
N ASP A 297 -8.26 -20.31 -29.00
CA ASP A 297 -8.20 -19.24 -29.99
C ASP A 297 -9.13 -18.08 -29.64
N LYS A 298 -10.36 -18.35 -29.18
CA LYS A 298 -11.31 -17.32 -28.74
C LYS A 298 -10.81 -16.54 -27.50
N MET A 299 -10.09 -17.17 -26.60
CA MET A 299 -9.52 -16.47 -25.44
C MET A 299 -8.40 -15.51 -25.86
N ASN A 300 -7.60 -15.88 -26.85
CA ASN A 300 -6.52 -15.03 -27.35
C ASN A 300 -7.02 -13.91 -28.28
N GLU A 301 -8.12 -14.10 -28.98
CA GLU A 301 -8.74 -13.07 -29.83
C GLU A 301 -9.32 -11.89 -29.02
N GLY A 302 -9.75 -12.13 -27.77
CA GLY A 302 -10.26 -11.09 -26.86
C GLY A 302 -9.18 -10.14 -26.32
N THR A 303 -7.90 -10.44 -26.51
CA THR A 303 -6.77 -9.61 -26.05
C THR A 303 -6.09 -8.82 -27.16
N SER A 304 -6.40 -9.09 -28.44
CA SER A 304 -5.92 -8.30 -29.58
C SER A 304 -7.06 -7.42 -30.10
N GLY A 305 -6.92 -6.10 -29.86
CA GLY A 305 -7.89 -5.06 -30.11
C GLY A 305 -8.61 -5.13 -31.47
N SER A 306 -9.84 -4.65 -31.45
CA SER A 306 -10.70 -4.20 -32.56
C SER A 306 -10.02 -4.13 -33.92
N LYS A 307 -10.25 -5.12 -34.76
CA LYS A 307 -10.11 -4.95 -36.20
C LYS A 307 -11.44 -4.43 -36.76
N GLU A 308 -11.39 -3.21 -37.24
CA GLU A 308 -12.45 -2.59 -38.00
C GLU A 308 -12.91 -3.54 -39.13
N HIS A 309 -14.19 -3.87 -39.14
CA HIS A 309 -14.84 -4.45 -40.28
C HIS A 309 -15.09 -3.34 -41.31
N GLY A 310 -14.12 -3.17 -42.21
CA GLY A 310 -14.36 -2.47 -43.47
C GLY A 310 -15.42 -3.22 -44.28
N LYS A 311 -16.61 -2.65 -44.36
CA LYS A 311 -17.60 -3.02 -45.35
C LYS A 311 -17.06 -2.64 -46.74
N THR A 312 -16.72 -3.61 -47.57
CA THR A 312 -16.71 -3.44 -49.02
C THR A 312 -17.91 -4.17 -49.56
N GLY A 313 -18.86 -3.37 -50.06
CA GLY A 313 -19.96 -3.88 -50.83
C GLY A 313 -19.50 -4.31 -52.24
N HIS A 314 -20.08 -5.35 -52.71
CA HIS A 314 -20.58 -5.55 -54.09
C HIS A 314 -21.69 -6.59 -54.04
#